data_3fb75b5016a835228d7c43704e90ae7c
#
_entry.id   3fb75b5016a835228d7c43704e90ae7c
#
_cell.length_a   1.000
_cell.length_b   1.000
_cell.length_c   1.000
_cell.angle_alpha   90.00
_cell.angle_beta   90.00
_cell.angle_gamma   90.00
#
_symmetry.space_group_name_H-M   'P 1'
#
loop_
_entity.id
_entity.type
_entity.pdbx_description
1 polymer ?
#
loop_
_entity_poly.entity_id
_entity_poly.type
_entity_poly.pdbx_seq_one_letter_code
_entity_poly.pdbx_strand_id
1 'polypeptide(L)'
;MKFTFTEKRMDSSEDLRAYAMKKIGKLDKLFKSEADAYVTFSLERGRFLAEITIRDNGMFYRASELTNDMYASVDSGVAAIERQIRRNKTRLEKRLREGALERAAVPAYAPVEDETEEEFRIVRSKRFSIKPMSPEEAILQMNLLGHEFFVFKNTDSDDAISVVYKRRQGGYGLICDDGLDD
;
A
#
# COMPACT_ATOMS: atom_id res chain seq x y z
N MET A 1 6.68 -0.74 18.07
CA MET A 1 5.64 -0.25 17.11
C MET A 1 4.87 0.91 17.71
N LYS A 2 4.77 2.04 17.01
CA LYS A 2 3.98 3.20 17.43
C LYS A 2 2.59 3.12 16.81
N PHE A 3 1.55 3.50 17.57
CA PHE A 3 0.16 3.42 17.12
C PHE A 3 -0.47 4.80 17.01
N THR A 4 -1.14 5.05 15.90
CA THR A 4 -1.99 6.22 15.68
C THR A 4 -3.40 5.75 15.31
N PHE A 5 -4.40 6.13 16.12
CA PHE A 5 -5.80 5.77 15.90
C PHE A 5 -6.58 6.96 15.33
N THR A 6 -7.42 6.69 14.35
CA THR A 6 -8.36 7.63 13.76
C THR A 6 -9.76 7.02 13.74
N GLU A 7 -10.77 7.80 14.04
CA GLU A 7 -12.17 7.35 14.07
C GLU A 7 -12.99 8.19 13.11
N LYS A 8 -13.87 7.54 12.36
CA LYS A 8 -14.76 8.19 11.41
C LYS A 8 -16.18 7.67 11.60
N ARG A 9 -17.10 8.56 11.97
CA ARG A 9 -18.54 8.27 12.17
C ARG A 9 -18.81 7.20 13.25
N MET A 10 -17.92 7.06 14.19
CA MET A 10 -18.06 6.21 15.37
C MET A 10 -17.02 6.61 16.39
N ASP A 11 -17.27 6.29 17.66
CA ASP A 11 -16.28 6.37 18.72
C ASP A 11 -15.83 4.95 19.07
N SER A 12 -14.53 4.73 19.22
CA SER A 12 -14.00 3.46 19.66
C SER A 12 -13.87 3.43 21.19
N SER A 13 -14.20 2.29 21.79
CA SER A 13 -13.92 2.06 23.21
C SER A 13 -12.41 1.88 23.45
N GLU A 14 -11.97 2.14 24.68
CA GLU A 14 -10.59 1.84 25.07
C GLU A 14 -10.27 0.34 24.93
N ASP A 15 -11.25 -0.53 25.19
CA ASP A 15 -11.12 -1.98 25.01
C ASP A 15 -10.85 -2.37 23.55
N LEU A 16 -11.51 -1.71 22.59
CA LEU A 16 -11.29 -1.95 21.17
C LEU A 16 -9.88 -1.51 20.73
N ARG A 17 -9.43 -0.35 21.20
CA ARG A 17 -8.07 0.13 20.93
C ARG A 17 -7.02 -0.80 21.56
N ALA A 18 -7.21 -1.21 22.80
CA ALA A 18 -6.33 -2.16 23.49
C ALA A 18 -6.28 -3.51 22.76
N TYR A 19 -7.42 -3.99 22.28
CA TYR A 19 -7.51 -5.19 21.47
C TYR A 19 -6.72 -5.08 20.18
N ALA A 20 -6.93 -4.00 19.42
CA ALA A 20 -6.23 -3.73 18.16
C ALA A 20 -4.70 -3.63 18.39
N MET A 21 -4.27 -2.88 19.43
CA MET A 21 -2.85 -2.79 19.80
C MET A 21 -2.25 -4.17 20.10
N LYS A 22 -2.98 -5.00 20.86
CA LYS A 22 -2.54 -6.37 21.19
C LYS A 22 -2.43 -7.26 19.97
N LYS A 23 -3.37 -7.16 19.01
CA LYS A 23 -3.38 -8.01 17.81
C LYS A 23 -2.35 -7.55 16.78
N ILE A 24 -2.34 -6.26 16.45
CA ILE A 24 -1.40 -5.67 15.48
C ILE A 24 0.02 -5.72 16.02
N GLY A 25 0.23 -5.47 17.32
CA GLY A 25 1.54 -5.53 17.98
C GLY A 25 2.24 -6.89 17.87
N LYS A 26 1.50 -7.99 17.64
CA LYS A 26 2.11 -9.29 17.35
C LYS A 26 2.91 -9.30 16.03
N LEU A 27 2.58 -8.42 15.11
CA LEU A 27 3.29 -8.29 13.82
C LEU A 27 4.65 -7.59 14.00
N ASP A 28 4.88 -6.87 15.10
CA ASP A 28 6.13 -6.13 15.36
C ASP A 28 7.37 -7.02 15.25
N LYS A 29 7.26 -8.27 15.71
CA LYS A 29 8.34 -9.28 15.59
C LYS A 29 8.71 -9.66 14.15
N LEU A 30 7.89 -9.30 13.18
CA LEU A 30 8.16 -9.55 11.76
C LEU A 30 8.99 -8.44 11.12
N PHE A 31 9.10 -7.28 11.78
CA PHE A 31 9.90 -6.14 11.34
C PHE A 31 11.25 -6.11 12.01
N LYS A 32 12.21 -5.47 11.37
CA LYS A 32 13.59 -5.32 11.90
C LYS A 32 13.80 -3.99 12.62
N SER A 33 12.95 -3.02 12.35
CA SER A 33 12.97 -1.67 12.92
C SER A 33 11.67 -1.36 13.63
N GLU A 34 11.59 -0.23 14.33
CA GLU A 34 10.37 0.24 14.94
C GLU A 34 9.40 0.68 13.83
N ALA A 35 8.28 -0.03 13.69
CA ALA A 35 7.26 0.25 12.68
C ALA A 35 6.18 1.20 13.23
N ASP A 36 5.57 1.99 12.35
CA ASP A 36 4.41 2.83 12.65
C ASP A 36 3.12 2.15 12.16
N ALA A 37 2.12 2.08 13.03
CA ALA A 37 0.81 1.52 12.73
C ALA A 37 -0.28 2.60 12.78
N TYR A 38 -0.92 2.85 11.66
CA TYR A 38 -2.07 3.75 11.53
C TYR A 38 -3.33 2.91 11.42
N VAL A 39 -4.25 3.09 12.34
CA VAL A 39 -5.49 2.31 12.44
C VAL A 39 -6.68 3.26 12.35
N THR A 40 -7.52 3.08 11.35
CA THR A 40 -8.75 3.84 11.19
C THR A 40 -9.95 2.93 11.38
N PHE A 41 -10.82 3.29 12.31
CA PHE A 41 -12.11 2.66 12.51
C PHE A 41 -13.21 3.52 11.91
N SER A 42 -14.10 2.93 11.14
CA SER A 42 -15.25 3.64 10.58
C SER A 42 -16.49 2.77 10.52
N LEU A 43 -17.65 3.43 10.54
CA LEU A 43 -18.94 2.80 10.31
C LEU A 43 -19.43 3.16 8.89
N GLU A 44 -19.57 2.15 8.02
CA GLU A 44 -20.02 2.32 6.65
C GLU A 44 -21.25 1.47 6.36
N ARG A 45 -22.38 2.11 6.07
CA ARG A 45 -23.67 1.46 5.75
C ARG A 45 -24.06 0.38 6.75
N GLY A 46 -23.87 0.67 8.05
CA GLY A 46 -24.20 -0.26 9.14
C GLY A 46 -23.21 -1.39 9.36
N ARG A 47 -22.06 -1.38 8.67
CA ARG A 47 -20.96 -2.34 8.88
C ARG A 47 -19.71 -1.64 9.38
N PHE A 48 -18.86 -2.38 10.06
CA PHE A 48 -17.62 -1.88 10.66
C PHE A 48 -16.44 -2.08 9.72
N LEU A 49 -15.77 -0.98 9.39
CA LEU A 49 -14.57 -0.97 8.56
C LEU A 49 -13.34 -0.71 9.44
N ALA A 50 -12.39 -1.64 9.42
CA ALA A 50 -11.05 -1.44 9.97
C ALA A 50 -10.04 -1.28 8.83
N GLU A 51 -9.41 -0.10 8.73
CA GLU A 51 -8.27 0.15 7.84
C GLU A 51 -7.00 0.14 8.69
N ILE A 52 -6.07 -0.74 8.38
CA ILE A 52 -4.79 -0.86 9.08
C ILE A 52 -3.69 -0.60 8.06
N THR A 53 -2.82 0.35 8.34
CA THR A 53 -1.62 0.62 7.54
C THR A 53 -0.40 0.54 8.44
N ILE A 54 0.57 -0.28 8.11
CA ILE A 54 1.85 -0.37 8.81
C ILE A 54 2.95 0.14 7.88
N ARG A 55 3.76 1.07 8.39
CA ARG A 55 4.95 1.60 7.71
C ARG A 55 6.20 1.04 8.37
N ASP A 56 7.07 0.41 7.60
CA ASP A 56 8.40 -0.05 8.03
C ASP A 56 9.42 0.21 6.92
N ASN A 57 10.45 1.00 7.18
CA ASN A 57 11.53 1.32 6.22
C ASN A 57 11.06 1.72 4.81
N GLY A 58 10.08 2.62 4.73
CA GLY A 58 9.51 3.08 3.45
C GLY A 58 8.57 2.08 2.77
N MET A 59 8.37 0.90 3.35
CA MET A 59 7.39 -0.09 2.89
C MET A 59 6.06 0.10 3.61
N PHE A 60 4.97 0.02 2.86
CA PHE A 60 3.61 0.12 3.37
C PHE A 60 2.88 -1.20 3.22
N TYR A 61 2.33 -1.69 4.32
CA TYR A 61 1.44 -2.85 4.38
C TYR A 61 0.05 -2.34 4.74
N ARG A 62 -0.94 -2.57 3.90
CA ARG A 62 -2.29 -2.05 4.12
C ARG A 62 -3.35 -3.13 3.96
N ALA A 63 -4.30 -3.17 4.89
CA ALA A 63 -5.52 -3.95 4.81
C ALA A 63 -6.73 -3.08 5.13
N SER A 64 -7.86 -3.37 4.48
CA SER A 64 -9.13 -2.69 4.67
C SER A 64 -10.23 -3.75 4.69
N GLU A 65 -10.80 -4.00 5.86
CA GLU A 65 -11.73 -5.11 6.09
C GLU A 65 -13.06 -4.59 6.63
N LEU A 66 -14.14 -4.99 5.96
CA LEU A 66 -15.50 -4.56 6.26
C LEU A 66 -16.34 -5.76 6.71
N THR A 67 -16.73 -5.80 7.98
CA THR A 67 -17.53 -6.88 8.57
C THR A 67 -18.68 -6.35 9.43
N ASN A 68 -19.48 -7.26 10.01
CA ASN A 68 -20.55 -6.89 10.93
C ASN A 68 -20.06 -6.72 12.38
N ASP A 69 -18.79 -6.96 12.64
CA ASP A 69 -18.16 -6.83 13.96
C ASP A 69 -16.76 -6.22 13.82
N MET A 70 -16.47 -5.16 14.59
CA MET A 70 -15.19 -4.46 14.49
C MET A 70 -14.00 -5.33 14.93
N TYR A 71 -14.19 -6.19 15.91
CA TYR A 71 -13.14 -7.12 16.35
C TYR A 71 -12.77 -8.10 15.23
N ALA A 72 -13.78 -8.62 14.52
CA ALA A 72 -13.57 -9.47 13.36
C ALA A 72 -12.89 -8.71 12.21
N SER A 73 -13.22 -7.43 11.98
CA SER A 73 -12.55 -6.58 10.98
C SER A 73 -11.07 -6.40 11.31
N VAL A 74 -10.73 -6.18 12.59
CA VAL A 74 -9.34 -6.08 13.05
C VAL A 74 -8.60 -7.40 12.83
N ASP A 75 -9.18 -8.54 13.21
CA ASP A 75 -8.53 -9.86 13.08
C ASP A 75 -8.28 -10.21 11.60
N SER A 76 -9.24 -9.95 10.72
CA SER A 76 -9.10 -10.17 9.27
C SER A 76 -8.01 -9.27 8.67
N GLY A 77 -7.98 -8.00 9.08
CA GLY A 77 -6.96 -7.03 8.65
C GLY A 77 -5.55 -7.45 9.09
N VAL A 78 -5.39 -7.90 10.32
CA VAL A 78 -4.11 -8.42 10.84
C VAL A 78 -3.65 -9.64 10.03
N ALA A 79 -4.55 -10.59 9.77
CA ALA A 79 -4.22 -11.77 8.97
C ALA A 79 -3.85 -11.43 7.53
N ALA A 80 -4.52 -10.44 6.92
CA ALA A 80 -4.19 -9.95 5.58
C ALA A 80 -2.80 -9.31 5.53
N ILE A 81 -2.46 -8.46 6.50
CA ILE A 81 -1.13 -7.83 6.60
C ILE A 81 -0.04 -8.88 6.85
N GLU A 82 -0.28 -9.84 7.74
CA GLU A 82 0.69 -10.91 8.01
C GLU A 82 1.03 -11.68 6.72
N ARG A 83 0.02 -12.01 5.90
CA ARG A 83 0.25 -12.65 4.59
C ARG A 83 1.05 -11.76 3.65
N GLN A 84 0.79 -10.45 3.60
CA GLN A 84 1.57 -9.50 2.78
C GLN A 84 3.05 -9.49 3.20
N ILE A 85 3.33 -9.40 4.50
CA ILE A 85 4.70 -9.39 5.04
C ILE A 85 5.42 -10.69 4.67
N ARG A 86 4.80 -11.85 4.90
CA ARG A 86 5.38 -13.16 4.58
C ARG A 86 5.69 -13.30 3.10
N ARG A 87 4.75 -12.93 2.21
CA ARG A 87 4.96 -12.95 0.75
C ARG A 87 6.11 -12.06 0.31
N ASN A 88 6.19 -10.83 0.84
CA ASN A 88 7.27 -9.90 0.49
C ASN A 88 8.63 -10.41 0.96
N LYS A 89 8.69 -10.98 2.16
CA LYS A 89 9.93 -11.56 2.69
C LYS A 89 10.42 -12.74 1.84
N THR A 90 9.55 -13.69 1.52
CA THR A 90 9.88 -14.84 0.67
C THR A 90 10.35 -14.40 -0.73
N ARG A 91 9.67 -13.40 -1.34
CA ARG A 91 10.06 -12.86 -2.65
C ARG A 91 11.43 -12.17 -2.61
N LEU A 92 11.72 -11.41 -1.56
CA LEU A 92 13.02 -10.75 -1.41
C LEU A 92 14.14 -11.78 -1.24
N GLU A 93 13.92 -12.81 -0.42
CA GLU A 93 14.87 -13.92 -0.22
C GLU A 93 15.10 -14.70 -1.51
N LYS A 94 14.06 -14.98 -2.30
CA LYS A 94 14.15 -15.64 -3.61
C LYS A 94 14.99 -14.80 -4.58
N ARG A 95 14.73 -13.51 -4.71
CA ARG A 95 15.52 -12.60 -5.56
C ARG A 95 16.99 -12.51 -5.16
N LEU A 96 17.27 -12.47 -3.86
CA LEU A 96 18.64 -12.47 -3.35
C LEU A 96 19.36 -13.78 -3.67
N ARG A 97 18.67 -14.92 -3.64
CA ARG A 97 19.22 -16.22 -4.05
C ARG A 97 19.44 -16.30 -5.56
N GLU A 98 18.50 -15.85 -6.38
CA GLU A 98 18.60 -15.83 -7.84
C GLU A 98 19.74 -14.91 -8.30
N GLY A 99 19.85 -13.69 -7.74
CA GLY A 99 20.97 -12.79 -8.02
C GLY A 99 22.32 -13.28 -7.48
N ALA A 100 22.35 -14.20 -6.51
CA ALA A 100 23.56 -14.89 -6.06
C ALA A 100 23.88 -16.13 -6.92
N LEU A 101 22.87 -16.80 -7.48
CA LEU A 101 23.00 -17.98 -8.34
C LEU A 101 23.40 -17.64 -9.78
N GLU A 102 23.05 -16.44 -10.30
CA GLU A 102 23.62 -15.93 -11.56
C GLU A 102 25.14 -15.73 -11.48
N ARG A 103 25.70 -15.68 -10.28
CA ARG A 103 27.15 -15.63 -10.02
C ARG A 103 27.80 -16.98 -9.74
N ALA A 104 27.03 -18.06 -9.56
CA ALA A 104 27.53 -19.39 -9.29
C ALA A 104 26.58 -20.45 -9.87
N ALA A 105 26.93 -21.03 -11.00
CA ALA A 105 26.19 -22.12 -11.63
C ALA A 105 26.24 -23.42 -10.77
N VAL A 106 25.09 -23.82 -10.19
CA VAL A 106 24.88 -25.17 -9.62
C VAL A 106 23.39 -25.56 -9.78
N PRO A 107 23.08 -26.88 -10.02
CA PRO A 107 21.82 -27.30 -10.62
C PRO A 107 20.63 -27.41 -9.66
N ALA A 108 19.49 -27.37 -10.29
CA ALA A 108 18.12 -27.27 -9.77
C ALA A 108 17.72 -28.36 -8.75
N TYR A 109 17.03 -27.95 -7.71
CA TYR A 109 16.11 -28.79 -6.93
C TYR A 109 14.68 -28.31 -7.20
N ALA A 110 13.75 -29.27 -7.39
CA ALA A 110 12.40 -29.03 -7.89
C ALA A 110 11.54 -28.14 -6.99
N PRO A 111 10.65 -27.30 -7.56
CA PRO A 111 9.76 -26.44 -6.78
C PRO A 111 8.57 -27.23 -6.27
N VAL A 112 8.18 -26.98 -5.02
CA VAL A 112 6.86 -27.28 -4.48
C VAL A 112 5.89 -26.29 -5.13
N GLU A 113 4.88 -26.80 -5.81
CA GLU A 113 3.78 -26.05 -6.40
C GLU A 113 3.04 -25.28 -5.30
N ASP A 114 3.13 -23.95 -5.33
CA ASP A 114 2.32 -23.07 -4.52
C ASP A 114 1.54 -22.11 -5.43
N GLU A 115 0.26 -21.96 -5.14
CA GLU A 115 -0.79 -21.33 -5.94
C GLU A 115 -0.37 -19.97 -6.51
N THR A 116 -0.50 -19.82 -7.82
CA THR A 116 -0.49 -18.59 -8.63
C THR A 116 0.31 -17.41 -8.06
N GLU A 117 1.63 -17.48 -8.17
CA GLU A 117 2.49 -16.31 -8.06
C GLU A 117 2.23 -15.42 -9.28
N GLU A 118 1.48 -14.34 -9.12
CA GLU A 118 1.53 -13.22 -10.08
C GLU A 118 2.97 -12.69 -10.08
N GLU A 119 3.74 -13.09 -11.07
CA GLU A 119 5.09 -12.62 -11.30
C GLU A 119 5.01 -11.11 -11.56
N PHE A 120 5.67 -10.27 -10.76
CA PHE A 120 5.81 -8.84 -11.03
C PHE A 120 6.72 -8.61 -12.23
N ARG A 121 6.25 -9.01 -13.40
CA ARG A 121 6.95 -8.86 -14.66
C ARG A 121 6.57 -7.55 -15.31
N ILE A 122 7.56 -6.69 -15.61
CA ILE A 122 7.34 -5.53 -16.44
C ILE A 122 7.17 -6.02 -17.89
N VAL A 123 5.93 -6.18 -18.33
CA VAL A 123 5.61 -6.66 -19.68
C VAL A 123 5.74 -5.57 -20.75
N ARG A 124 5.74 -4.30 -20.33
CA ARG A 124 5.85 -3.15 -21.26
C ARG A 124 6.52 -1.97 -20.57
N SER A 125 7.53 -1.39 -21.22
CA SER A 125 8.14 -0.11 -20.82
C SER A 125 7.89 0.91 -21.91
N LYS A 126 7.49 2.15 -21.50
CA LYS A 126 7.36 3.29 -22.42
C LYS A 126 8.19 4.44 -21.88
N ARG A 127 8.80 5.21 -22.79
CA ARG A 127 9.48 6.47 -22.46
C ARG A 127 8.69 7.60 -23.09
N PHE A 128 8.42 8.65 -22.36
CA PHE A 128 7.75 9.86 -22.85
C PHE A 128 8.31 11.09 -22.14
N SER A 129 8.18 12.24 -22.79
CA SER A 129 8.57 13.52 -22.17
C SER A 129 7.45 13.97 -21.24
N ILE A 130 7.79 14.25 -20.01
CA ILE A 130 6.90 14.89 -19.05
C ILE A 130 6.87 16.38 -19.37
N LYS A 131 5.67 16.93 -19.67
CA LYS A 131 5.50 18.33 -20.07
C LYS A 131 4.88 19.14 -18.92
N PRO A 132 5.24 20.44 -18.82
CA PRO A 132 4.53 21.36 -17.93
C PRO A 132 3.09 21.56 -18.41
N MET A 133 2.13 21.50 -17.47
CA MET A 133 0.72 21.78 -17.68
C MET A 133 -0.01 21.96 -16.34
N SER A 134 -1.23 22.49 -16.36
CA SER A 134 -2.06 22.59 -15.17
C SER A 134 -2.68 21.23 -14.81
N PRO A 135 -3.16 21.06 -13.56
CA PRO A 135 -3.88 19.84 -13.16
C PRO A 135 -5.11 19.55 -14.03
N GLU A 136 -5.85 20.59 -14.45
CA GLU A 136 -7.03 20.46 -15.31
C GLU A 136 -6.65 19.94 -16.70
N GLU A 137 -5.59 20.48 -17.28
CA GLU A 137 -5.06 20.01 -18.57
C GLU A 137 -4.58 18.56 -18.48
N ALA A 138 -3.92 18.20 -17.38
CA ALA A 138 -3.48 16.83 -17.14
C ALA A 138 -4.67 15.84 -17.02
N ILE A 139 -5.76 16.24 -16.35
CA ILE A 139 -7.01 15.47 -16.27
C ILE A 139 -7.61 15.30 -17.68
N LEU A 140 -7.64 16.36 -18.47
CA LEU A 140 -8.14 16.30 -19.84
C LEU A 140 -7.31 15.33 -20.70
N GLN A 141 -5.99 15.43 -20.66
CA GLN A 141 -5.07 14.53 -21.37
C GLN A 141 -5.24 13.08 -20.92
N MET A 142 -5.34 12.84 -19.62
CA MET A 142 -5.61 11.52 -19.05
C MET A 142 -6.88 10.90 -19.62
N ASN A 143 -7.96 11.68 -19.69
CA ASN A 143 -9.26 11.21 -20.19
C ASN A 143 -9.22 10.94 -21.71
N LEU A 144 -8.60 11.83 -22.48
CA LEU A 144 -8.45 11.66 -23.94
C LEU A 144 -7.63 10.40 -24.31
N LEU A 145 -6.63 10.07 -23.48
CA LEU A 145 -5.80 8.88 -23.65
C LEU A 145 -6.44 7.60 -23.11
N GLY A 146 -7.57 7.70 -22.40
CA GLY A 146 -8.22 6.56 -21.73
C GLY A 146 -7.39 5.98 -20.57
N HIS A 147 -6.55 6.79 -19.94
CA HIS A 147 -5.70 6.33 -18.84
C HIS A 147 -6.41 6.49 -17.48
N GLU A 148 -5.98 5.68 -16.51
CA GLU A 148 -6.42 5.77 -15.11
C GLU A 148 -5.59 6.77 -14.29
N PHE A 149 -4.39 7.10 -14.76
CA PHE A 149 -3.50 8.11 -14.16
C PHE A 149 -2.68 8.81 -15.26
N PHE A 150 -2.14 9.99 -14.91
CA PHE A 150 -1.27 10.76 -15.80
C PHE A 150 -0.20 11.50 -14.99
N VAL A 151 1.05 11.43 -15.45
CA VAL A 151 2.21 12.07 -14.83
C VAL A 151 2.57 13.32 -15.62
N PHE A 152 2.75 14.46 -14.95
CA PHE A 152 3.03 15.74 -15.58
C PHE A 152 3.91 16.61 -14.66
N LYS A 153 4.46 17.70 -15.19
CA LYS A 153 5.04 18.78 -14.41
C LYS A 153 3.94 19.78 -14.08
N ASN A 154 3.73 20.01 -12.81
CA ASN A 154 2.63 20.86 -12.35
C ASN A 154 3.07 22.34 -12.34
N THR A 155 2.50 23.14 -13.24
CA THR A 155 2.78 24.57 -13.32
C THR A 155 2.32 25.35 -12.09
N ASP A 156 1.39 24.80 -11.31
CA ASP A 156 0.90 25.43 -10.08
C ASP A 156 1.80 25.10 -8.84
N SER A 157 2.84 24.27 -9.04
CA SER A 157 3.77 23.80 -8.00
C SER A 157 5.20 23.76 -8.53
N ASP A 158 5.71 24.89 -9.03
CA ASP A 158 7.10 25.07 -9.49
C ASP A 158 7.63 23.95 -10.42
N ASP A 159 6.78 23.48 -11.35
CA ASP A 159 7.10 22.38 -12.25
C ASP A 159 7.43 21.05 -11.51
N ALA A 160 7.00 20.90 -10.27
CA ALA A 160 7.14 19.64 -9.52
C ALA A 160 6.42 18.50 -10.24
N ILE A 161 7.03 17.31 -10.19
CA ILE A 161 6.40 16.12 -10.79
C ILE A 161 5.16 15.76 -10.00
N SER A 162 4.01 15.75 -10.68
CA SER A 162 2.71 15.46 -10.09
C SER A 162 1.99 14.36 -10.87
N VAL A 163 1.03 13.72 -10.20
CA VAL A 163 0.21 12.65 -10.78
C VAL A 163 -1.26 12.94 -10.54
N VAL A 164 -2.05 13.03 -11.61
CA VAL A 164 -3.51 12.97 -11.51
C VAL A 164 -4.00 11.53 -11.73
N TYR A 165 -5.04 11.12 -11.02
CA TYR A 165 -5.60 9.77 -11.12
C TYR A 165 -7.11 9.75 -10.91
N LYS A 166 -7.79 8.76 -11.49
CA LYS A 166 -9.23 8.53 -11.28
C LYS A 166 -9.48 7.85 -9.94
N ARG A 167 -10.43 8.37 -9.18
CA ARG A 167 -10.85 7.76 -7.91
C ARG A 167 -11.97 6.77 -8.14
N ARG A 168 -11.95 5.64 -7.43
CA ARG A 168 -13.00 4.60 -7.50
C ARG A 168 -14.39 5.09 -7.13
N GLN A 169 -14.48 6.12 -6.26
CA GLN A 169 -15.74 6.72 -5.80
C GLN A 169 -16.17 7.92 -6.66
N GLY A 170 -15.56 8.12 -7.81
CA GLY A 170 -15.76 9.26 -8.69
C GLY A 170 -14.84 10.45 -8.36
N GLY A 171 -14.68 11.34 -9.36
CA GLY A 171 -13.75 12.46 -9.32
C GLY A 171 -12.29 12.05 -9.55
N TYR A 172 -11.40 13.00 -9.33
CA TYR A 172 -9.96 12.85 -9.55
C TYR A 172 -9.19 13.11 -8.27
N GLY A 173 -8.01 12.53 -8.14
CA GLY A 173 -7.03 12.83 -7.11
C GLY A 173 -5.77 13.41 -7.73
N LEU A 174 -5.07 14.26 -6.98
CA LEU A 174 -3.79 14.83 -7.32
C LEU A 174 -2.77 14.40 -6.26
N ILE A 175 -1.64 13.91 -6.70
CA ILE A 175 -0.46 13.61 -5.88
C ILE A 175 0.60 14.59 -6.34
N CYS A 176 1.09 15.43 -5.44
CA CYS A 176 2.21 16.35 -5.67
C CYS A 176 3.40 15.93 -4.80
N ASP A 177 4.59 16.22 -5.28
CA ASP A 177 5.79 16.26 -4.45
C ASP A 177 5.77 17.60 -3.72
N ASP A 178 5.77 17.57 -2.40
CA ASP A 178 5.76 18.78 -1.55
C ASP A 178 7.19 19.29 -1.21
N GLY A 179 8.20 18.58 -1.73
CA GLY A 179 9.60 18.95 -1.54
C GLY A 179 10.08 18.90 -0.09
N LEU A 180 9.31 18.28 0.80
CA LEU A 180 9.74 18.03 2.17
C LEU A 180 10.60 16.76 2.18
N ASP A 181 11.92 16.95 2.19
CA ASP A 181 12.86 15.89 2.52
C ASP A 181 12.65 15.50 3.99
N ASP A 182 12.30 14.23 4.23
CA ASP A 182 12.21 13.60 5.56
C ASP A 182 13.60 13.48 6.21
#